data_86133b7632d36238a3529c4b5faacc7d
#
_entry.id   86133b7632d36238a3529c4b5faacc7d
#
_cell.length_a   1.000
_cell.length_b   1.000
_cell.length_c   1.000
_cell.angle_alpha   90.00
_cell.angle_beta   90.00
_cell.angle_gamma   90.00
#
_symmetry.space_group_name_H-M   'P 1'
#
loop_
_entity.id
_entity.type
_entity.pdbx_description
1 polymer ?
#
loop_
_entity_poly.entity_id
_entity_poly.type
_entity_poly.pdbx_seq_one_letter_code
_entity_poly.pdbx_strand_id
1 'polypeptide(L)'
;MEENRKLKQFLALAGIITLINGVGYTLVPGALLPNYGIQAAAGTVLGFRLFGAALLTFGLILWFLRDSREWTALRGLLIGASVGNIVGVIVSAWATISGVMNGAGWLFVLTYGLLLLGYLWSLWALSQKQGAVSDSVRH
;
A
#
# COMPACT_ATOMS: atom_id res chain seq x y z
N MET A 1 12.30 -21.73 -0.25
CA MET A 1 11.41 -21.61 -1.44
C MET A 1 10.01 -21.08 -1.10
N GLU A 2 9.41 -21.52 -0.01
CA GLU A 2 8.04 -21.14 0.39
C GLU A 2 7.86 -19.64 0.73
N GLU A 3 8.80 -19.04 1.45
CA GLU A 3 8.76 -17.62 1.81
C GLU A 3 8.85 -16.66 0.61
N ASN A 4 9.63 -17.01 -0.41
CA ASN A 4 9.66 -16.22 -1.65
C ASN A 4 8.32 -16.25 -2.36
N ARG A 5 7.61 -17.36 -2.28
CA ARG A 5 6.25 -17.50 -2.81
C ARG A 5 5.27 -16.63 -2.03
N LYS A 6 5.35 -16.61 -0.71
CA LYS A 6 4.49 -15.78 0.15
C LYS A 6 4.70 -14.27 -0.11
N LEU A 7 5.96 -13.84 -0.19
CA LEU A 7 6.27 -12.45 -0.55
C LEU A 7 5.73 -12.07 -1.93
N LYS A 8 5.96 -12.91 -2.93
CA LYS A 8 5.42 -12.71 -4.28
C LYS A 8 3.90 -12.60 -4.28
N GLN A 9 3.20 -13.48 -3.56
CA GLN A 9 1.75 -13.48 -3.44
C GLN A 9 1.25 -12.21 -2.73
N PHE A 10 1.92 -11.80 -1.67
CA PHE A 10 1.59 -10.57 -0.94
C PHE A 10 1.76 -9.33 -1.85
N LEU A 11 2.90 -9.19 -2.54
CA LEU A 11 3.14 -8.06 -3.45
C LEU A 11 2.13 -8.04 -4.61
N ALA A 12 1.77 -9.21 -5.14
CA ALA A 12 0.74 -9.32 -6.17
C ALA A 12 -0.62 -8.86 -5.66
N LEU A 13 -1.05 -9.33 -4.49
CA LEU A 13 -2.31 -8.94 -3.87
C LEU A 13 -2.35 -7.45 -3.54
N ALA A 14 -1.30 -6.93 -2.89
CA ALA A 14 -1.18 -5.51 -2.60
C ALA A 14 -1.20 -4.66 -3.87
N GLY A 15 -0.50 -5.10 -4.92
CA GLY A 15 -0.51 -4.45 -6.23
C GLY A 15 -1.91 -4.40 -6.86
N ILE A 16 -2.64 -5.52 -6.85
CA ILE A 16 -4.01 -5.60 -7.39
C ILE A 16 -4.95 -4.66 -6.62
N ILE A 17 -4.93 -4.69 -5.29
CA ILE A 17 -5.77 -3.82 -4.44
C ILE A 17 -5.46 -2.35 -4.76
N THR A 18 -4.18 -1.99 -4.85
CA THR A 18 -3.73 -0.63 -5.15
C THR A 18 -4.15 -0.19 -6.55
N LEU A 19 -4.05 -1.08 -7.56
CA LEU A 19 -4.48 -0.80 -8.93
C LEU A 19 -5.99 -0.59 -9.03
N ILE A 20 -6.80 -1.44 -8.38
CA ILE A 20 -8.26 -1.29 -8.36
C ILE A 20 -8.66 0.07 -7.77
N ASN A 21 -8.08 0.45 -6.64
CA ASN A 21 -8.31 1.76 -6.04
C ASN A 21 -7.82 2.90 -6.95
N GLY A 22 -6.65 2.74 -7.58
CA GLY A 22 -6.09 3.70 -8.52
C GLY A 22 -7.03 3.96 -9.71
N VAL A 23 -7.56 2.90 -10.32
CA VAL A 23 -8.55 3.00 -11.40
C VAL A 23 -9.81 3.72 -10.91
N GLY A 24 -10.36 3.32 -9.77
CA GLY A 24 -11.56 3.91 -9.20
C GLY A 24 -11.42 5.40 -8.95
N TYR A 25 -10.35 5.83 -8.26
CA TYR A 25 -10.13 7.24 -7.95
C TYR A 25 -9.73 8.07 -9.18
N THR A 26 -9.15 7.47 -10.22
CA THR A 26 -8.84 8.19 -11.47
C THR A 26 -10.10 8.40 -12.31
N LEU A 27 -10.91 7.35 -12.49
CA LEU A 27 -12.02 7.40 -13.43
C LEU A 27 -13.32 7.97 -12.83
N VAL A 28 -13.66 7.54 -11.61
CA VAL A 28 -14.98 7.84 -11.02
C VAL A 28 -14.91 8.41 -9.59
N PRO A 29 -14.00 9.34 -9.26
CA PRO A 29 -13.88 9.87 -7.91
C PRO A 29 -15.16 10.55 -7.43
N GLY A 30 -15.87 11.25 -8.33
CA GLY A 30 -17.12 11.91 -8.01
C GLY A 30 -18.24 10.96 -7.53
N ALA A 31 -18.22 9.70 -7.96
CA ALA A 31 -19.16 8.68 -7.49
C ALA A 31 -18.70 8.01 -6.18
N LEU A 32 -17.39 7.96 -5.93
CA LEU A 32 -16.83 7.30 -4.74
C LEU A 32 -16.82 8.20 -3.50
N LEU A 33 -16.46 9.48 -3.65
CA LEU A 33 -16.29 10.43 -2.56
C LEU A 33 -17.52 10.59 -1.64
N PRO A 34 -18.76 10.67 -2.16
CA PRO A 34 -19.94 10.80 -1.30
C PRO A 34 -20.14 9.61 -0.37
N ASN A 35 -19.69 8.40 -0.75
CA ASN A 35 -19.78 7.22 0.12
C ASN A 35 -18.97 7.37 1.40
N TYR A 36 -17.94 8.21 1.38
CA TYR A 36 -17.10 8.54 2.55
C TYR A 36 -17.52 9.85 3.24
N GLY A 37 -18.64 10.46 2.82
CA GLY A 37 -19.10 11.75 3.35
C GLY A 37 -18.33 12.96 2.81
N ILE A 38 -17.51 12.78 1.77
CA ILE A 38 -16.68 13.83 1.18
C ILE A 38 -17.44 14.49 0.02
N GLN A 39 -17.53 15.82 0.03
CA GLN A 39 -18.15 16.55 -1.06
C GLN A 39 -17.30 16.45 -2.34
N ALA A 40 -17.93 16.08 -3.45
CA ALA A 40 -17.29 15.95 -4.76
C ALA A 40 -17.15 17.32 -5.48
N ALA A 41 -16.58 18.31 -4.80
CA ALA A 41 -16.21 19.58 -5.42
C ALA A 41 -15.11 19.40 -6.47
N ALA A 42 -15.02 20.29 -7.46
CA ALA A 42 -14.09 20.15 -8.58
C ALA A 42 -12.62 19.97 -8.15
N GLY A 43 -12.17 20.76 -7.17
CA GLY A 43 -10.81 20.63 -6.63
C GLY A 43 -10.58 19.30 -5.91
N THR A 44 -11.56 18.83 -5.14
CA THR A 44 -11.50 17.53 -4.45
C THR A 44 -11.44 16.38 -5.46
N VAL A 45 -12.27 16.42 -6.50
CA VAL A 45 -12.29 15.44 -7.59
C VAL A 45 -10.95 15.41 -8.31
N LEU A 46 -10.36 16.57 -8.61
CA LEU A 46 -9.04 16.64 -9.23
C LEU A 46 -7.95 16.04 -8.35
N GLY A 47 -7.94 16.38 -7.05
CA GLY A 47 -7.00 15.83 -6.08
C GLY A 47 -7.06 14.30 -6.02
N PHE A 48 -8.26 13.73 -5.98
CA PHE A 48 -8.44 12.28 -5.97
C PHE A 48 -8.06 11.61 -7.30
N ARG A 49 -8.22 12.28 -8.44
CA ARG A 49 -7.69 11.78 -9.72
C ARG A 49 -6.17 11.70 -9.73
N LEU A 50 -5.49 12.72 -9.23
CA LEU A 50 -4.04 12.72 -9.11
C LEU A 50 -3.56 11.66 -8.12
N PHE A 51 -4.25 11.50 -6.99
CA PHE A 51 -4.00 10.43 -6.04
C PHE A 51 -4.21 9.04 -6.69
N GLY A 52 -5.27 8.85 -7.47
CA GLY A 52 -5.53 7.64 -8.23
C GLY A 52 -4.39 7.32 -9.21
N ALA A 53 -3.87 8.32 -9.93
CA ALA A 53 -2.73 8.15 -10.83
C ALA A 53 -1.46 7.71 -10.07
N ALA A 54 -1.20 8.27 -8.89
CA ALA A 54 -0.10 7.83 -8.01
C ALA A 54 -0.28 6.38 -7.55
N LEU A 55 -1.51 5.97 -7.19
CA LEU A 55 -1.82 4.59 -6.84
C LEU A 55 -1.62 3.63 -8.02
N LEU A 56 -1.99 4.02 -9.25
CA LEU A 56 -1.73 3.22 -10.45
C LEU A 56 -0.23 2.98 -10.63
N THR A 57 0.57 4.04 -10.52
CA THR A 57 2.04 3.94 -10.60
C THR A 57 2.58 2.99 -9.53
N PHE A 58 2.17 3.18 -8.28
CA PHE A 58 2.63 2.35 -7.17
C PHE A 58 2.18 0.90 -7.30
N GLY A 59 0.93 0.66 -7.71
CA GLY A 59 0.41 -0.69 -7.95
C GLY A 59 1.17 -1.44 -9.05
N LEU A 60 1.55 -0.75 -10.13
CA LEU A 60 2.40 -1.31 -11.19
C LEU A 60 3.81 -1.64 -10.67
N ILE A 61 4.41 -0.76 -9.86
CA ILE A 61 5.72 -1.03 -9.24
C ILE A 61 5.64 -2.29 -8.39
N LEU A 62 4.63 -2.45 -7.52
CA LEU A 62 4.42 -3.65 -6.73
C LEU A 62 4.26 -4.90 -7.61
N TRP A 63 3.49 -4.77 -8.68
CA TRP A 63 3.25 -5.88 -9.61
C TRP A 63 4.52 -6.35 -10.32
N PHE A 64 5.34 -5.45 -10.83
CA PHE A 64 6.57 -5.79 -11.54
C PHE A 64 7.68 -6.26 -10.60
N LEU A 65 7.81 -5.66 -9.41
CA LEU A 65 8.83 -6.05 -8.43
C LEU A 65 8.52 -7.35 -7.69
N ARG A 66 7.31 -7.91 -7.79
CA ARG A 66 6.96 -9.19 -7.14
C ARG A 66 7.85 -10.37 -7.58
N ASP A 67 8.40 -10.31 -8.78
CA ASP A 67 9.28 -11.33 -9.33
C ASP A 67 10.78 -10.96 -9.21
N SER A 68 11.09 -9.77 -8.67
CA SER A 68 12.45 -9.31 -8.49
C SER A 68 13.17 -10.14 -7.45
N ARG A 69 14.44 -10.41 -7.73
CA ARG A 69 15.40 -10.98 -6.79
C ARG A 69 16.38 -9.94 -6.25
N GLU A 70 16.23 -8.70 -6.69
CA GLU A 70 17.06 -7.58 -6.28
C GLU A 70 16.70 -7.16 -4.85
N TRP A 71 17.55 -7.54 -3.93
CA TRP A 71 17.31 -7.40 -2.49
C TRP A 71 17.16 -5.95 -2.05
N THR A 72 18.06 -5.08 -2.53
CA THR A 72 18.08 -3.66 -2.18
C THR A 72 16.82 -2.95 -2.64
N ALA A 73 16.38 -3.23 -3.87
CA ALA A 73 15.16 -2.68 -4.43
C ALA A 73 13.91 -3.12 -3.65
N LEU A 74 13.80 -4.42 -3.33
CA LEU A 74 12.68 -4.94 -2.54
C LEU A 74 12.64 -4.33 -1.14
N ARG A 75 13.79 -4.23 -0.45
CA ARG A 75 13.86 -3.62 0.88
C ARG A 75 13.45 -2.14 0.84
N GLY A 76 13.98 -1.38 -0.12
CA GLY A 76 13.62 0.03 -0.29
C GLY A 76 12.12 0.22 -0.55
N LEU A 77 11.54 -0.61 -1.42
CA LEU A 77 10.10 -0.62 -1.69
C LEU A 77 9.28 -0.89 -0.42
N LEU A 78 9.62 -1.94 0.33
CA LEU A 78 8.88 -2.34 1.53
C LEU A 78 8.97 -1.30 2.64
N ILE A 79 10.12 -0.65 2.81
CA ILE A 79 10.28 0.47 3.75
C ILE A 79 9.42 1.65 3.32
N GLY A 80 9.51 2.09 2.06
CA GLY A 80 8.72 3.20 1.54
C GLY A 80 7.22 2.94 1.65
N ALA A 81 6.78 1.72 1.31
CA ALA A 81 5.40 1.30 1.45
C ALA A 81 4.93 1.31 2.92
N SER A 82 5.77 0.85 3.85
CA SER A 82 5.45 0.87 5.29
C SER A 82 5.26 2.30 5.79
N VAL A 83 6.16 3.21 5.46
CA VAL A 83 6.06 4.64 5.84
C VAL A 83 4.78 5.25 5.26
N GLY A 84 4.49 5.03 3.97
CA GLY A 84 3.27 5.53 3.34
C GLY A 84 2.00 4.99 4.00
N ASN A 85 1.98 3.72 4.39
CA ASN A 85 0.83 3.13 5.07
C ASN A 85 0.68 3.63 6.52
N ILE A 86 1.76 3.91 7.24
CA ILE A 86 1.70 4.57 8.56
C ILE A 86 1.01 5.93 8.44
N VAL A 87 1.45 6.75 7.48
CA VAL A 87 0.84 8.06 7.21
C VAL A 87 -0.64 7.88 6.83
N GLY A 88 -0.94 6.90 5.97
CA GLY A 88 -2.31 6.58 5.56
C GLY A 88 -3.21 6.23 6.74
N VAL A 89 -2.76 5.40 7.68
CA VAL A 89 -3.49 5.08 8.91
C VAL A 89 -3.76 6.33 9.74
N ILE A 90 -2.73 7.13 9.99
CA ILE A 90 -2.84 8.34 10.84
C ILE A 90 -3.83 9.34 10.22
N VAL A 91 -3.66 9.66 8.93
CA VAL A 91 -4.51 10.64 8.23
C VAL A 91 -5.96 10.16 8.13
N SER A 92 -6.18 8.89 7.79
CA SER A 92 -7.53 8.33 7.67
C SER A 92 -8.24 8.27 9.02
N ALA A 93 -7.54 7.87 10.08
CA ALA A 93 -8.08 7.85 11.43
C ALA A 93 -8.45 9.26 11.90
N TRP A 94 -7.55 10.23 11.69
CA TRP A 94 -7.82 11.63 12.02
C TRP A 94 -9.03 12.18 11.25
N ALA A 95 -9.09 11.96 9.93
CA ALA A 95 -10.18 12.43 9.09
C ALA A 95 -11.54 11.83 9.50
N THR A 96 -11.55 10.56 9.94
CA THR A 96 -12.78 9.91 10.41
C THR A 96 -13.20 10.41 11.80
N ILE A 97 -12.25 10.56 12.72
CA ILE A 97 -12.54 11.04 14.09
C ILE A 97 -12.97 12.50 14.07
N SER A 98 -12.35 13.34 13.23
CA SER A 98 -12.72 14.77 13.11
C SER A 98 -14.00 15.04 12.32
N GLY A 99 -14.64 13.99 11.77
CA GLY A 99 -15.89 14.15 11.03
C GLY A 99 -15.72 14.64 9.58
N VAL A 100 -14.48 14.76 9.08
CA VAL A 100 -14.19 15.05 7.66
C VAL A 100 -14.66 13.90 6.78
N MET A 101 -14.49 12.66 7.27
CA MET A 101 -15.05 11.45 6.68
C MET A 101 -16.12 10.86 7.59
N ASN A 102 -17.11 10.20 7.00
CA ASN A 102 -18.09 9.44 7.76
C ASN A 102 -17.50 8.10 8.28
N GLY A 103 -18.32 7.26 8.92
CA GLY A 103 -17.88 5.96 9.46
C GLY A 103 -17.23 5.02 8.43
N ALA A 104 -17.50 5.18 7.12
CA ALA A 104 -16.83 4.40 6.07
C ALA A 104 -15.33 4.73 5.96
N GLY A 105 -14.86 5.85 6.52
CA GLY A 105 -13.44 6.17 6.61
C GLY A 105 -12.61 5.12 7.34
N TRP A 106 -13.21 4.35 8.26
CA TRP A 106 -12.56 3.24 8.94
C TRP A 106 -12.12 2.12 7.98
N LEU A 107 -12.72 2.00 6.80
CA LEU A 107 -12.27 1.06 5.77
C LEU A 107 -10.87 1.42 5.26
N PHE A 108 -10.54 2.71 5.15
CA PHE A 108 -9.17 3.14 4.80
C PHE A 108 -8.18 2.80 5.91
N VAL A 109 -8.55 3.05 7.18
CA VAL A 109 -7.70 2.70 8.34
C VAL A 109 -7.40 1.20 8.34
N LEU A 110 -8.42 0.35 8.12
CA LEU A 110 -8.25 -1.10 8.04
C LEU A 110 -7.37 -1.50 6.85
N THR A 111 -7.62 -0.93 5.67
CA THR A 111 -6.85 -1.25 4.45
C THR A 111 -5.38 -0.89 4.62
N TYR A 112 -5.07 0.34 5.04
CA TYR A 112 -3.70 0.77 5.29
C TYR A 112 -3.05 -0.03 6.41
N GLY A 113 -3.80 -0.35 7.50
CA GLY A 113 -3.31 -1.16 8.62
C GLY A 113 -2.94 -2.58 8.20
N LEU A 114 -3.79 -3.26 7.44
CA LEU A 114 -3.52 -4.61 6.95
C LEU A 114 -2.34 -4.65 5.97
N LEU A 115 -2.26 -3.68 5.06
CA LEU A 115 -1.12 -3.56 4.15
C LEU A 115 0.18 -3.29 4.92
N LEU A 116 0.15 -2.40 5.92
CA LEU A 116 1.29 -2.11 6.79
C LEU A 116 1.81 -3.38 7.47
N LEU A 117 0.92 -4.16 8.08
CA LEU A 117 1.30 -5.42 8.72
C LEU A 117 1.95 -6.39 7.72
N GLY A 118 1.41 -6.49 6.50
CA GLY A 118 1.97 -7.31 5.43
C GLY A 118 3.37 -6.84 5.00
N TYR A 119 3.57 -5.52 4.86
CA TYR A 119 4.90 -4.97 4.50
C TYR A 119 5.92 -5.16 5.61
N LEU A 120 5.55 -4.94 6.88
CA LEU A 120 6.45 -5.16 8.03
C LEU A 120 6.80 -6.65 8.19
N TRP A 121 5.83 -7.54 8.03
CA TRP A 121 6.09 -8.98 8.02
C TRP A 121 7.06 -9.37 6.90
N SER A 122 6.87 -8.82 5.70
CA SER A 122 7.75 -9.07 4.56
C SER A 122 9.17 -8.57 4.81
N LEU A 123 9.33 -7.39 5.42
CA LEU A 123 10.64 -6.86 5.82
C LEU A 123 11.33 -7.76 6.84
N TRP A 124 10.59 -8.23 7.84
CA TRP A 124 11.13 -9.14 8.84
C TRP A 124 11.57 -10.47 8.21
N ALA A 125 10.73 -11.10 7.38
CA ALA A 125 11.06 -12.34 6.69
C ALA A 125 12.29 -12.20 5.78
N LEU A 126 12.43 -11.03 5.14
CA LEU A 126 13.59 -10.71 4.32
C LEU A 126 14.87 -10.57 5.17
N SER A 127 14.83 -9.93 6.33
CA SER A 127 16.01 -9.72 7.20
C SER A 127 16.58 -11.03 7.74
N GLN A 128 15.72 -12.00 8.05
CA GLN A 128 16.13 -13.33 8.54
C GLN A 128 16.99 -14.07 7.50
N LYS A 129 16.67 -13.91 6.21
CA LYS A 129 17.45 -14.55 5.13
C LYS A 129 18.86 -14.01 4.99
N GLN A 130 19.04 -12.70 5.19
CA GLN A 130 20.38 -12.10 5.12
C GLN A 130 21.27 -12.59 6.25
N GLY A 131 20.72 -12.74 7.47
CA GLY A 131 21.46 -13.30 8.62
C GLY A 131 21.96 -14.71 8.31
N ALA A 132 21.09 -15.59 7.84
CA ALA A 132 21.44 -16.98 7.54
C ALA A 132 22.51 -17.13 6.44
N VAL A 133 22.50 -16.28 5.41
CA VAL A 133 23.51 -16.28 4.33
C VAL A 133 24.86 -15.76 4.86
N SER A 134 24.88 -14.73 5.70
CA SER A 134 26.13 -14.18 6.24
C SER A 134 26.85 -15.17 7.17
N ASP A 135 26.08 -15.96 7.92
CA ASP A 135 26.65 -16.98 8.83
C ASP A 135 27.22 -18.17 8.07
N SER A 136 26.58 -18.58 6.94
CA SER A 136 27.09 -19.67 6.11
C SER A 136 28.38 -19.35 5.35
N VAL A 137 28.72 -18.08 5.16
CA VAL A 137 29.96 -17.63 4.50
C VAL A 137 31.12 -17.50 5.48
N ARG A 138 30.84 -17.47 6.79
CA ARG A 138 31.87 -17.33 7.83
C ARG A 138 32.43 -18.67 8.34
N HIS A 139 31.86 -19.77 7.92
CA HIS A 139 32.34 -21.15 8.19
C HIS A 139 32.87 -21.82 6.91
#